data_a959c5b38d9bf6fbc9732aaef632204e
#
_entry.id   a959c5b38d9bf6fbc9732aaef632204e
#
_cell.length_a   1.000
_cell.length_b   1.000
_cell.length_c   1.000
_cell.angle_alpha   90.00
_cell.angle_beta   90.00
_cell.angle_gamma   90.00
#
_symmetry.space_group_name_H-M   'P 1'
#
loop_
_entity.id
_entity.type
_entity.pdbx_description
1 polymer ?
#
loop_
_entity_poly.entity_id
_entity_poly.type
_entity_poly.pdbx_seq_one_letter_code
_entity_poly.pdbx_strand_id
1 'polypeptide(L)'
;YPDGNAYYLKKDLAEHLGVYIDQIILGNGSNEVLHIIGETFVKPNDEIIYSESAFVVYKLVAAICGAKAVVTPMNGYHQDISAIISAITNKTKIIFIANPNNPTGTMVNVEQAEELLASVPEHVLVVFDEAYGEYIDREDYPRTLSYIQQGHNVLVSRTFSKIHGLAGLRIGYGIADNRLVGLMNRVRQPFNCNLLAQVSARAALADTDYVLRSKQTNDEEKHHLYKALAELSVDYVPSEGNFIMLNLSCSGEVIAQKLLEKGIIVRPITGYGFPNSVRLTIGTNEQNRRFIETLSDILEIS
;
A
#
# COMPACT_ATOMS: atom_id res chain seq x y z
N TYR A 1 13.67 -21.15 -17.54
CA TYR A 1 12.42 -20.56 -17.04
C TYR A 1 12.40 -20.66 -15.51
N PRO A 2 11.78 -19.69 -14.79
CA PRO A 2 11.51 -19.82 -13.37
C PRO A 2 10.47 -20.93 -13.11
N ASP A 3 10.35 -21.37 -11.85
CA ASP A 3 9.19 -22.17 -11.44
C ASP A 3 7.91 -21.31 -11.58
N GLY A 4 7.02 -21.71 -12.48
CA GLY A 4 5.77 -20.98 -12.74
C GLY A 4 4.80 -20.94 -11.55
N ASN A 5 4.93 -21.89 -10.62
CA ASN A 5 4.15 -21.93 -9.39
C ASN A 5 4.89 -21.31 -8.20
N ALA A 6 6.21 -21.03 -8.33
CA ALA A 6 7.08 -20.52 -7.28
C ALA A 6 6.91 -21.30 -5.95
N TYR A 7 6.92 -22.61 -6.04
CA TYR A 7 6.57 -23.54 -4.95
C TYR A 7 7.33 -23.23 -3.65
N TYR A 8 8.66 -23.07 -3.75
CA TYR A 8 9.48 -22.86 -2.56
C TYR A 8 9.19 -21.52 -1.86
N LEU A 9 8.99 -20.44 -2.62
CA LEU A 9 8.64 -19.14 -2.04
C LEU A 9 7.24 -19.19 -1.41
N LYS A 10 6.27 -19.81 -2.07
CA LYS A 10 4.91 -19.97 -1.50
C LYS A 10 4.91 -20.85 -0.25
N LYS A 11 5.76 -21.88 -0.20
CA LYS A 11 5.91 -22.70 1.00
C LYS A 11 6.47 -21.88 2.16
N ASP A 12 7.55 -21.13 1.95
CA ASP A 12 8.18 -20.30 2.98
C ASP A 12 7.20 -19.21 3.47
N LEU A 13 6.44 -18.59 2.55
CA LEU A 13 5.38 -17.63 2.90
C LEU A 13 4.25 -18.27 3.71
N ALA A 14 3.82 -19.47 3.33
CA ALA A 14 2.74 -20.18 4.04
C ALA A 14 3.14 -20.49 5.49
N GLU A 15 4.37 -20.95 5.70
CA GLU A 15 4.94 -21.20 7.02
C GLU A 15 5.05 -19.90 7.84
N HIS A 16 5.56 -18.83 7.22
CA HIS A 16 5.72 -17.51 7.87
C HIS A 16 4.40 -16.86 8.29
N LEU A 17 3.37 -16.99 7.46
CA LEU A 17 2.06 -16.35 7.65
C LEU A 17 1.04 -17.22 8.39
N GLY A 18 1.31 -18.51 8.59
CA GLY A 18 0.38 -19.45 9.19
C GLY A 18 -0.85 -19.72 8.32
N VAL A 19 -0.67 -19.76 6.99
CA VAL A 19 -1.73 -20.02 6.00
C VAL A 19 -1.39 -21.22 5.12
N TYR A 20 -2.32 -21.70 4.30
CA TYR A 20 -2.05 -22.78 3.36
C TYR A 20 -1.40 -22.25 2.07
N ILE A 21 -0.59 -23.08 1.42
CA ILE A 21 0.13 -22.73 0.19
C ILE A 21 -0.80 -22.38 -0.97
N ASP A 22 -1.98 -22.95 -1.03
CA ASP A 22 -3.02 -22.71 -2.02
C ASP A 22 -3.84 -21.44 -1.75
N GLN A 23 -3.65 -20.79 -0.60
CA GLN A 23 -4.19 -19.46 -0.28
C GLN A 23 -3.29 -18.31 -0.75
N ILE A 24 -2.15 -18.60 -1.38
CA ILE A 24 -1.17 -17.60 -1.80
C ILE A 24 -1.09 -17.51 -3.32
N ILE A 25 -1.17 -16.29 -3.84
CA ILE A 25 -0.87 -15.97 -5.24
C ILE A 25 0.31 -14.99 -5.29
N LEU A 26 1.22 -15.17 -6.26
CA LEU A 26 2.35 -14.26 -6.47
C LEU A 26 2.11 -13.36 -7.68
N GLY A 27 2.65 -12.16 -7.61
CA GLY A 27 2.64 -11.18 -8.69
C GLY A 27 3.99 -10.51 -8.89
N ASN A 28 4.19 -9.97 -10.08
CA ASN A 28 5.32 -9.10 -10.43
C ASN A 28 5.20 -7.73 -9.72
N GLY A 29 5.38 -7.77 -8.40
CA GLY A 29 4.95 -6.76 -7.43
C GLY A 29 3.47 -6.94 -7.05
N SER A 30 3.05 -6.31 -5.94
CA SER A 30 1.64 -6.28 -5.55
C SER A 30 0.74 -5.65 -6.63
N ASN A 31 1.28 -4.76 -7.45
CA ASN A 31 0.55 -4.17 -8.58
C ASN A 31 -0.05 -5.24 -9.50
N GLU A 32 0.71 -6.28 -9.87
CA GLU A 32 0.16 -7.34 -10.72
C GLU A 32 -0.91 -8.14 -9.99
N VAL A 33 -0.77 -8.35 -8.67
CA VAL A 33 -1.84 -8.99 -7.88
C VAL A 33 -3.14 -8.20 -7.99
N LEU A 34 -3.09 -6.85 -7.86
CA LEU A 34 -4.26 -5.99 -8.01
C LEU A 34 -4.87 -6.07 -9.43
N HIS A 35 -4.04 -6.17 -10.47
CA HIS A 35 -4.52 -6.38 -11.85
C HIS A 35 -5.20 -7.74 -12.01
N ILE A 36 -4.59 -8.81 -11.51
CA ILE A 36 -5.16 -10.17 -11.57
C ILE A 36 -6.52 -10.22 -10.84
N ILE A 37 -6.66 -9.51 -9.71
CA ILE A 37 -7.94 -9.38 -9.00
C ILE A 37 -9.00 -8.75 -9.93
N GLY A 38 -8.67 -7.63 -10.55
CA GLY A 38 -9.59 -6.96 -11.47
C GLY A 38 -10.00 -7.85 -12.65
N GLU A 39 -9.02 -8.43 -13.34
CA GLU A 39 -9.25 -9.32 -14.48
C GLU A 39 -10.04 -10.60 -14.13
N THR A 40 -9.93 -11.07 -12.87
CA THR A 40 -10.62 -12.28 -12.41
C THR A 40 -12.08 -12.01 -12.03
N PHE A 41 -12.34 -10.93 -11.31
CA PHE A 41 -13.62 -10.74 -10.62
C PHE A 41 -14.52 -9.65 -11.21
N VAL A 42 -13.99 -8.82 -12.13
CA VAL A 42 -14.70 -7.64 -12.64
C VAL A 42 -15.04 -7.79 -14.11
N LYS A 43 -16.24 -7.38 -14.47
CA LYS A 43 -16.74 -7.30 -15.86
C LYS A 43 -16.97 -5.83 -16.24
N PRO A 44 -17.04 -5.50 -17.53
CA PRO A 44 -17.45 -4.17 -17.97
C PRO A 44 -18.78 -3.75 -17.32
N ASN A 45 -18.82 -2.50 -16.82
CA ASN A 45 -19.93 -1.88 -16.08
C ASN A 45 -20.16 -2.37 -14.64
N ASP A 46 -19.37 -3.30 -14.11
CA ASP A 46 -19.27 -3.52 -12.68
C ASP A 46 -18.66 -2.29 -11.99
N GLU A 47 -18.78 -2.20 -10.68
CA GLU A 47 -18.26 -1.08 -9.91
C GLU A 47 -17.10 -1.50 -9.02
N ILE A 48 -16.06 -0.64 -8.99
CA ILE A 48 -14.93 -0.75 -8.07
C ILE A 48 -14.91 0.51 -7.20
N ILE A 49 -14.94 0.32 -5.87
CA ILE A 49 -14.92 1.40 -4.89
C ILE A 49 -13.49 1.59 -4.37
N TYR A 50 -13.05 2.84 -4.25
CA TYR A 50 -11.83 3.25 -3.57
C TYR A 50 -11.90 4.74 -3.19
N SER A 51 -11.09 5.18 -2.22
CA SER A 51 -11.07 6.58 -1.79
C SER A 51 -10.31 7.48 -2.78
N GLU A 52 -10.71 8.75 -2.90
CA GLU A 52 -10.18 9.71 -3.90
C GLU A 52 -8.65 9.91 -3.83
N SER A 53 -8.09 9.92 -2.64
CA SER A 53 -6.64 10.08 -2.43
C SER A 53 -5.97 8.74 -2.09
N ALA A 54 -6.35 7.66 -2.79
CA ALA A 54 -5.75 6.34 -2.65
C ALA A 54 -4.76 6.02 -3.78
N PHE A 55 -4.11 4.88 -3.69
CA PHE A 55 -3.08 4.47 -4.63
C PHE A 55 -3.60 4.40 -6.06
N VAL A 56 -2.90 5.07 -6.99
CA VAL A 56 -3.33 5.28 -8.39
C VAL A 56 -3.66 3.99 -9.16
N VAL A 57 -3.11 2.85 -8.75
CA VAL A 57 -3.32 1.56 -9.41
C VAL A 57 -4.78 1.12 -9.35
N TYR A 58 -5.55 1.49 -8.33
CA TYR A 58 -6.97 1.13 -8.25
C TYR A 58 -7.77 1.75 -9.40
N LYS A 59 -7.49 3.02 -9.72
CA LYS A 59 -8.05 3.70 -10.90
C LYS A 59 -7.67 3.00 -12.21
N LEU A 60 -6.41 2.56 -12.32
CA LEU A 60 -5.93 1.85 -13.50
C LEU A 60 -6.60 0.49 -13.65
N VAL A 61 -6.78 -0.26 -12.56
CA VAL A 61 -7.50 -1.55 -12.57
C VAL A 61 -8.94 -1.34 -13.05
N ALA A 62 -9.65 -0.34 -12.51
CA ALA A 62 -11.01 -0.04 -12.97
C ALA A 62 -11.06 0.28 -14.47
N ALA A 63 -10.12 1.09 -14.97
CA ALA A 63 -10.05 1.46 -16.39
C ALA A 63 -9.76 0.27 -17.31
N ILE A 64 -8.79 -0.60 -16.94
CA ILE A 64 -8.42 -1.78 -17.73
C ILE A 64 -9.58 -2.78 -17.81
N CYS A 65 -10.32 -2.98 -16.72
CA CYS A 65 -11.47 -3.89 -16.68
C CYS A 65 -12.75 -3.30 -17.32
N GLY A 66 -12.74 -2.04 -17.76
CA GLY A 66 -13.95 -1.36 -18.25
C GLY A 66 -14.99 -1.17 -17.13
N ALA A 67 -14.57 -1.17 -15.88
CA ALA A 67 -15.43 -0.99 -14.73
C ALA A 67 -15.66 0.51 -14.44
N LYS A 68 -16.76 0.79 -13.77
CA LYS A 68 -17.03 2.11 -13.24
C LYS A 68 -16.26 2.31 -11.94
N ALA A 69 -15.37 3.28 -11.92
CA ALA A 69 -14.74 3.75 -10.68
C ALA A 69 -15.76 4.52 -9.84
N VAL A 70 -16.01 4.05 -8.63
CA VAL A 70 -16.80 4.73 -7.61
C VAL A 70 -15.85 5.29 -6.57
N VAL A 71 -15.56 6.58 -6.69
CA VAL A 71 -14.57 7.26 -5.86
C VAL A 71 -15.28 7.91 -4.68
N THR A 72 -14.90 7.53 -3.47
CA THR A 72 -15.49 8.06 -2.24
C THR A 72 -14.62 9.19 -1.65
N PRO A 73 -15.21 10.17 -0.97
CA PRO A 73 -14.45 11.23 -0.32
C PRO A 73 -13.57 10.68 0.81
N MET A 74 -12.60 11.48 1.22
CA MET A 74 -11.84 11.28 2.45
C MET A 74 -12.47 12.06 3.60
N ASN A 75 -12.28 11.58 4.84
CA ASN A 75 -12.52 12.35 6.04
C ASN A 75 -11.18 12.95 6.52
N GLY A 76 -10.92 14.19 6.14
CA GLY A 76 -9.59 14.79 6.26
C GLY A 76 -8.56 14.01 5.45
N TYR A 77 -7.60 13.38 6.12
CA TYR A 77 -6.57 12.54 5.49
C TYR A 77 -6.86 11.03 5.61
N HIS A 78 -7.99 10.65 6.22
CA HIS A 78 -8.37 9.26 6.44
C HIS A 78 -9.41 8.79 5.42
N GLN A 79 -9.38 7.52 5.07
CA GLN A 79 -10.45 6.90 4.28
C GLN A 79 -11.76 6.94 5.08
N ASP A 80 -12.84 7.41 4.44
CA ASP A 80 -14.17 7.49 5.05
C ASP A 80 -14.91 6.16 4.84
N ILE A 81 -14.87 5.30 5.87
CA ILE A 81 -15.50 3.98 5.82
C ILE A 81 -17.02 4.08 5.66
N SER A 82 -17.66 5.05 6.30
CA SER A 82 -19.10 5.28 6.17
C SER A 82 -19.49 5.69 4.75
N ALA A 83 -18.67 6.54 4.10
CA ALA A 83 -18.86 6.91 2.71
C ALA A 83 -18.65 5.70 1.77
N ILE A 84 -17.64 4.84 2.05
CA ILE A 84 -17.41 3.60 1.30
C ILE A 84 -18.62 2.68 1.41
N ILE A 85 -19.14 2.43 2.61
CA ILE A 85 -20.32 1.59 2.85
C ILE A 85 -21.54 2.14 2.11
N SER A 86 -21.76 3.45 2.19
CA SER A 86 -22.89 4.13 1.54
C SER A 86 -22.83 4.07 0.01
N ALA A 87 -21.66 3.89 -0.57
CA ALA A 87 -21.44 3.81 -2.02
C ALA A 87 -21.67 2.40 -2.59
N ILE A 88 -21.87 1.37 -1.74
CA ILE A 88 -22.04 -0.01 -2.18
C ILE A 88 -23.38 -0.16 -2.91
N THR A 89 -23.34 -0.79 -4.09
CA THR A 89 -24.52 -1.14 -4.89
C THR A 89 -24.50 -2.63 -5.25
N ASN A 90 -25.54 -3.09 -5.92
CA ASN A 90 -25.60 -4.46 -6.45
C ASN A 90 -24.60 -4.73 -7.61
N LYS A 91 -23.96 -3.67 -8.14
CA LYS A 91 -22.91 -3.76 -9.17
C LYS A 91 -21.51 -3.72 -8.58
N THR A 92 -21.35 -3.40 -7.30
CA THR A 92 -20.05 -3.36 -6.63
C THR A 92 -19.44 -4.76 -6.62
N LYS A 93 -18.19 -4.90 -7.08
CA LYS A 93 -17.44 -6.15 -7.10
C LYS A 93 -16.23 -6.12 -6.21
N ILE A 94 -15.55 -4.97 -6.14
CA ILE A 94 -14.33 -4.81 -5.39
C ILE A 94 -14.38 -3.51 -4.60
N ILE A 95 -13.90 -3.57 -3.36
CA ILE A 95 -13.57 -2.42 -2.53
C ILE A 95 -12.08 -2.48 -2.22
N PHE A 96 -11.31 -1.46 -2.62
CA PHE A 96 -9.89 -1.35 -2.26
C PHE A 96 -9.72 -0.49 -1.02
N ILE A 97 -9.04 -1.05 -0.02
CA ILE A 97 -8.64 -0.37 1.23
C ILE A 97 -7.11 -0.40 1.31
N ALA A 98 -6.47 0.73 1.03
CA ALA A 98 -5.03 0.88 1.26
C ALA A 98 -4.77 1.07 2.77
N ASN A 99 -4.06 0.14 3.39
CA ASN A 99 -3.85 0.20 4.84
C ASN A 99 -2.42 -0.19 5.25
N PRO A 100 -1.53 0.79 5.49
CA PRO A 100 -1.70 2.26 5.45
C PRO A 100 -1.97 2.84 4.06
N ASN A 101 -2.69 3.96 4.02
CA ASN A 101 -2.98 4.65 2.77
C ASN A 101 -1.75 5.36 2.20
N ASN A 102 -1.60 5.31 0.91
CA ASN A 102 -0.63 6.09 0.14
C ASN A 102 -1.40 7.06 -0.76
N PRO A 103 -1.25 8.41 -0.58
CA PRO A 103 -0.07 9.09 -0.07
C PRO A 103 -0.17 9.64 1.37
N THR A 104 -1.27 9.49 2.09
CA THR A 104 -1.49 10.16 3.37
C THR A 104 -0.75 9.52 4.55
N GLY A 105 -0.46 8.22 4.48
CA GLY A 105 0.17 7.48 5.58
C GLY A 105 -0.78 7.07 6.70
N THR A 106 -2.05 7.46 6.63
CA THR A 106 -3.07 7.14 7.63
C THR A 106 -3.53 5.69 7.51
N MET A 107 -4.11 5.15 8.56
CA MET A 107 -4.63 3.78 8.57
C MET A 107 -6.13 3.73 8.88
N VAL A 108 -6.75 2.62 8.49
CA VAL A 108 -8.04 2.14 8.93
C VAL A 108 -7.78 1.21 10.12
N ASN A 109 -8.43 1.45 11.26
CA ASN A 109 -8.27 0.64 12.45
C ASN A 109 -9.18 -0.61 12.45
N VAL A 110 -9.06 -1.45 13.48
CA VAL A 110 -9.82 -2.70 13.59
C VAL A 110 -11.34 -2.46 13.61
N GLU A 111 -11.81 -1.46 14.35
CA GLU A 111 -13.25 -1.15 14.46
C GLU A 111 -13.83 -0.74 13.11
N GLN A 112 -13.13 0.11 12.37
CA GLN A 112 -13.51 0.55 11.02
C GLN A 112 -13.49 -0.61 10.00
N ALA A 113 -12.49 -1.50 10.10
CA ALA A 113 -12.42 -2.66 9.22
C ALA A 113 -13.56 -3.65 9.49
N GLU A 114 -13.91 -3.88 10.75
CA GLU A 114 -15.02 -4.74 11.15
C GLU A 114 -16.39 -4.13 10.78
N GLU A 115 -16.57 -2.82 10.94
CA GLU A 115 -17.76 -2.09 10.47
C GLU A 115 -17.96 -2.29 8.96
N LEU A 116 -16.89 -2.12 8.17
CA LEU A 116 -16.92 -2.35 6.73
C LEU A 116 -17.33 -3.80 6.43
N LEU A 117 -16.65 -4.78 7.01
CA LEU A 117 -16.90 -6.20 6.73
C LEU A 117 -18.30 -6.66 7.15
N ALA A 118 -18.86 -6.10 8.23
CA ALA A 118 -20.23 -6.37 8.64
C ALA A 118 -21.28 -5.79 7.67
N SER A 119 -20.92 -4.77 6.91
CA SER A 119 -21.82 -4.04 6.00
C SER A 119 -21.70 -4.49 4.54
N VAL A 120 -20.62 -5.17 4.18
CA VAL A 120 -20.34 -5.58 2.80
C VAL A 120 -21.11 -6.85 2.42
N PRO A 121 -21.88 -6.86 1.31
CA PRO A 121 -22.53 -8.07 0.81
C PRO A 121 -21.51 -9.17 0.42
N GLU A 122 -21.89 -10.45 0.58
CA GLU A 122 -21.02 -11.60 0.31
C GLU A 122 -20.42 -11.64 -1.10
N HIS A 123 -21.08 -11.03 -2.09
CA HIS A 123 -20.60 -11.01 -3.48
C HIS A 123 -19.51 -9.97 -3.75
N VAL A 124 -19.20 -9.10 -2.80
CA VAL A 124 -18.18 -8.04 -2.89
C VAL A 124 -16.88 -8.52 -2.28
N LEU A 125 -15.78 -8.40 -3.01
CA LEU A 125 -14.44 -8.69 -2.52
C LEU A 125 -13.84 -7.43 -1.87
N VAL A 126 -13.46 -7.50 -0.60
CA VAL A 126 -12.69 -6.45 0.07
C VAL A 126 -11.21 -6.77 -0.06
N VAL A 127 -10.45 -5.85 -0.64
CA VAL A 127 -9.00 -5.98 -0.84
C VAL A 127 -8.28 -5.03 0.11
N PHE A 128 -7.61 -5.56 1.12
CA PHE A 128 -6.69 -4.82 1.96
C PHE A 128 -5.31 -4.79 1.31
N ASP A 129 -4.88 -3.61 0.84
CA ASP A 129 -3.54 -3.41 0.30
C ASP A 129 -2.60 -2.96 1.43
N GLU A 130 -1.86 -3.91 1.96
CA GLU A 130 -0.97 -3.77 3.11
C GLU A 130 0.49 -3.60 2.68
N ALA A 131 0.74 -2.82 1.62
CA ALA A 131 2.09 -2.62 1.12
C ALA A 131 3.07 -2.03 2.17
N TYR A 132 2.56 -1.48 3.25
CA TYR A 132 3.32 -0.89 4.36
C TYR A 132 2.98 -1.54 5.73
N GLY A 133 2.23 -2.63 5.74
CA GLY A 133 1.73 -3.27 6.96
C GLY A 133 2.82 -3.71 7.94
N GLU A 134 3.99 -4.14 7.44
CA GLU A 134 5.10 -4.57 8.28
C GLU A 134 5.75 -3.44 9.11
N TYR A 135 5.52 -2.17 8.75
CA TYR A 135 6.00 -1.02 9.53
C TYR A 135 5.17 -0.73 10.78
N ILE A 136 3.94 -1.27 10.86
CA ILE A 136 2.99 -0.92 11.91
C ILE A 136 3.26 -1.72 13.18
N ASP A 137 3.15 -1.01 14.33
CA ASP A 137 3.25 -1.59 15.66
C ASP A 137 2.13 -1.04 16.55
N ARG A 138 0.90 -1.21 16.09
CA ARG A 138 -0.30 -0.72 16.76
C ARG A 138 -1.23 -1.89 17.09
N GLU A 139 -1.76 -1.91 18.29
CA GLU A 139 -2.71 -2.94 18.74
C GLU A 139 -4.05 -2.87 18.01
N ASP A 140 -4.45 -1.67 17.58
CA ASP A 140 -5.69 -1.41 16.84
C ASP A 140 -5.55 -1.59 15.31
N TYR A 141 -4.40 -2.08 14.81
CA TYR A 141 -4.26 -2.44 13.39
C TYR A 141 -5.00 -3.75 13.07
N PRO A 142 -5.81 -3.81 12.00
CA PRO A 142 -6.61 -4.98 11.68
C PRO A 142 -5.76 -6.23 11.40
N ARG A 143 -6.10 -7.34 12.01
CA ARG A 143 -5.49 -8.65 11.73
C ARG A 143 -6.17 -9.28 10.52
N THR A 144 -5.97 -8.73 9.34
CA THR A 144 -6.70 -9.03 8.11
C THR A 144 -6.67 -10.51 7.68
N LEU A 145 -5.60 -11.25 7.99
CA LEU A 145 -5.54 -12.69 7.74
C LEU A 145 -6.59 -13.46 8.56
N SER A 146 -6.95 -12.99 9.75
CA SER A 146 -8.00 -13.64 10.54
C SER A 146 -9.37 -13.51 9.89
N TYR A 147 -9.64 -12.45 9.14
CA TYR A 147 -10.90 -12.28 8.41
C TYR A 147 -11.08 -13.33 7.31
N ILE A 148 -9.97 -13.72 6.64
CA ILE A 148 -9.99 -14.83 5.68
C ILE A 148 -10.34 -16.15 6.38
N GLN A 149 -9.75 -16.41 7.55
CA GLN A 149 -10.03 -17.61 8.37
C GLN A 149 -11.47 -17.65 8.89
N GLN A 150 -12.06 -16.49 9.15
CA GLN A 150 -13.48 -16.34 9.55
C GLN A 150 -14.46 -16.48 8.38
N GLY A 151 -13.96 -16.62 7.15
CA GLY A 151 -14.79 -16.83 5.97
C GLY A 151 -15.28 -15.55 5.29
N HIS A 152 -14.76 -14.38 5.66
CA HIS A 152 -15.06 -13.15 4.93
C HIS A 152 -14.47 -13.19 3.52
N ASN A 153 -15.14 -12.56 2.56
CA ASN A 153 -14.67 -12.43 1.19
C ASN A 153 -13.58 -11.35 1.09
N VAL A 154 -12.39 -11.66 1.62
CA VAL A 154 -11.25 -10.75 1.78
C VAL A 154 -10.05 -11.29 1.02
N LEU A 155 -9.29 -10.36 0.42
CA LEU A 155 -7.95 -10.59 -0.07
C LEU A 155 -6.99 -9.57 0.55
N VAL A 156 -5.86 -10.05 1.02
CA VAL A 156 -4.77 -9.21 1.54
C VAL A 156 -3.64 -9.17 0.51
N SER A 157 -3.23 -7.97 0.09
CA SER A 157 -2.12 -7.76 -0.84
C SER A 157 -0.90 -7.22 -0.09
N ARG A 158 0.27 -7.84 -0.28
CA ARG A 158 1.56 -7.45 0.33
C ARG A 158 2.68 -7.44 -0.69
N THR A 159 3.81 -6.82 -0.34
CA THR A 159 4.91 -6.63 -1.28
C THR A 159 6.28 -6.76 -0.61
N PHE A 160 7.25 -7.29 -1.33
CA PHE A 160 8.66 -7.23 -0.94
C PHE A 160 9.35 -5.91 -1.35
N SER A 161 8.63 -4.99 -1.97
CA SER A 161 9.18 -3.73 -2.49
C SER A 161 9.51 -2.70 -1.41
N LYS A 162 9.01 -2.86 -0.18
CA LYS A 162 9.12 -1.85 0.88
C LYS A 162 10.11 -2.30 1.94
N ILE A 163 9.68 -2.78 3.08
CA ILE A 163 10.54 -3.13 4.20
C ILE A 163 11.63 -4.15 3.84
N HIS A 164 11.34 -5.06 2.93
CA HIS A 164 12.30 -6.07 2.44
C HIS A 164 13.32 -5.55 1.41
N GLY A 165 13.24 -4.30 0.96
CA GLY A 165 14.22 -3.68 0.08
C GLY A 165 14.28 -4.19 -1.37
N LEU A 166 13.32 -5.01 -1.83
CA LEU A 166 13.35 -5.68 -3.13
C LEU A 166 12.54 -4.98 -4.22
N ALA A 167 12.37 -3.65 -4.15
CA ALA A 167 11.54 -2.89 -5.07
C ALA A 167 11.88 -3.12 -6.55
N GLY A 168 13.18 -3.21 -6.89
CA GLY A 168 13.67 -3.42 -8.25
C GLY A 168 13.43 -4.83 -8.80
N LEU A 169 13.27 -5.83 -7.95
CA LEU A 169 13.08 -7.23 -8.36
C LEU A 169 11.63 -7.56 -8.72
N ARG A 170 10.69 -6.69 -8.37
CA ARG A 170 9.27 -6.81 -8.72
C ARG A 170 8.64 -8.10 -8.20
N ILE A 171 8.47 -8.23 -6.88
CA ILE A 171 7.80 -9.37 -6.25
C ILE A 171 6.83 -8.90 -5.17
N GLY A 172 5.64 -9.47 -5.18
CA GLY A 172 4.56 -9.26 -4.21
C GLY A 172 3.64 -10.47 -4.19
N TYR A 173 2.68 -10.46 -3.29
CA TYR A 173 1.79 -11.58 -3.11
C TYR A 173 0.41 -11.15 -2.60
N GLY A 174 -0.58 -11.99 -2.87
CA GLY A 174 -1.91 -11.91 -2.31
C GLY A 174 -2.24 -13.15 -1.50
N ILE A 175 -3.02 -12.97 -0.44
CA ILE A 175 -3.53 -14.04 0.40
C ILE A 175 -5.05 -13.96 0.42
N ALA A 176 -5.75 -15.06 0.13
CA ALA A 176 -7.20 -15.15 0.15
C ALA A 176 -7.66 -16.60 0.39
N ASP A 177 -8.96 -16.81 0.44
CA ASP A 177 -9.53 -18.17 0.37
C ASP A 177 -9.02 -18.91 -0.87
N ASN A 178 -8.74 -20.20 -0.75
CA ASN A 178 -8.16 -21.00 -1.82
C ASN A 178 -9.02 -21.05 -3.10
N ARG A 179 -10.35 -20.91 -2.99
CA ARG A 179 -11.26 -20.83 -4.15
C ARG A 179 -10.99 -19.55 -4.96
N LEU A 180 -10.79 -18.40 -4.28
CA LEU A 180 -10.46 -17.14 -4.94
C LEU A 180 -9.10 -17.24 -5.62
N VAL A 181 -8.09 -17.73 -4.91
CA VAL A 181 -6.73 -17.94 -5.46
C VAL A 181 -6.76 -18.92 -6.64
N GLY A 182 -7.58 -19.97 -6.57
CA GLY A 182 -7.79 -20.91 -7.67
C GLY A 182 -8.33 -20.24 -8.94
N LEU A 183 -9.27 -19.30 -8.80
CA LEU A 183 -9.80 -18.51 -9.92
C LEU A 183 -8.73 -17.56 -10.48
N MET A 184 -8.00 -16.85 -9.61
CA MET A 184 -6.93 -15.93 -10.00
C MET A 184 -5.78 -16.64 -10.74
N ASN A 185 -5.45 -17.87 -10.36
CA ASN A 185 -4.44 -18.68 -11.07
C ASN A 185 -4.82 -19.06 -12.50
N ARG A 186 -6.10 -18.99 -12.88
CA ARG A 186 -6.54 -19.19 -14.28
C ARG A 186 -6.29 -18.00 -15.19
N VAL A 187 -6.15 -16.82 -14.59
CA VAL A 187 -5.94 -15.54 -15.29
C VAL A 187 -4.46 -15.14 -15.25
N ARG A 188 -3.77 -15.47 -14.15
CA ARG A 188 -2.36 -15.15 -13.95
C ARG A 188 -1.50 -15.66 -15.12
N GLN A 189 -0.64 -14.76 -15.65
CA GLN A 189 0.30 -15.12 -16.70
C GLN A 189 1.29 -16.21 -16.23
N PRO A 190 1.60 -17.22 -17.06
CA PRO A 190 2.66 -18.18 -16.73
C PRO A 190 3.99 -17.49 -16.51
N PHE A 191 4.77 -17.95 -15.52
CA PHE A 191 6.12 -17.44 -15.23
C PHE A 191 6.21 -15.94 -14.92
N ASN A 192 5.13 -15.36 -14.40
CA ASN A 192 5.03 -13.93 -14.12
C ASN A 192 6.07 -13.39 -13.13
N CYS A 193 6.58 -14.22 -12.22
CA CYS A 193 7.61 -13.85 -11.27
C CYS A 193 8.97 -14.43 -11.69
N ASN A 194 9.96 -13.57 -11.90
CA ASN A 194 11.28 -13.97 -12.32
C ASN A 194 12.03 -14.76 -11.23
N LEU A 195 13.02 -15.58 -11.63
CA LEU A 195 13.75 -16.46 -10.71
C LEU A 195 14.53 -15.70 -9.63
N LEU A 196 15.17 -14.58 -10.00
CA LEU A 196 15.95 -13.78 -9.06
C LEU A 196 15.04 -13.19 -7.96
N ALA A 197 13.85 -12.73 -8.34
CA ALA A 197 12.87 -12.24 -7.40
C ALA A 197 12.41 -13.34 -6.42
N GLN A 198 12.14 -14.56 -6.92
CA GLN A 198 11.73 -15.69 -6.08
C GLN A 198 12.81 -16.06 -5.06
N VAL A 199 14.06 -16.19 -5.49
CA VAL A 199 15.19 -16.56 -4.61
C VAL A 199 15.47 -15.44 -3.59
N SER A 200 15.51 -14.17 -4.05
CA SER A 200 15.76 -13.04 -3.16
C SER A 200 14.65 -12.84 -2.14
N ALA A 201 13.38 -13.04 -2.53
CA ALA A 201 12.25 -12.95 -1.61
C ALA A 201 12.33 -13.99 -0.49
N ARG A 202 12.74 -15.22 -0.81
CA ARG A 202 12.97 -16.27 0.20
C ARG A 202 14.06 -15.87 1.18
N ALA A 203 15.20 -15.36 0.68
CA ALA A 203 16.28 -14.88 1.53
C ALA A 203 15.85 -13.71 2.41
N ALA A 204 15.13 -12.72 1.83
CA ALA A 204 14.63 -11.56 2.57
C ALA A 204 13.56 -11.92 3.62
N LEU A 205 12.72 -12.92 3.35
CA LEU A 205 11.73 -13.42 4.31
C LEU A 205 12.39 -14.06 5.53
N ALA A 206 13.52 -14.73 5.33
CA ALA A 206 14.31 -15.35 6.40
C ALA A 206 15.16 -14.35 7.19
N ASP A 207 15.46 -13.15 6.64
CA ASP A 207 16.27 -12.12 7.30
C ASP A 207 15.41 -11.21 8.20
N THR A 208 14.93 -11.79 9.29
CA THR A 208 14.10 -11.08 10.28
C THR A 208 14.85 -9.92 10.93
N ASP A 209 16.16 -10.03 11.09
CA ASP A 209 17.00 -8.97 11.67
C ASP A 209 17.05 -7.73 10.78
N TYR A 210 17.08 -7.92 9.46
CA TYR A 210 17.00 -6.81 8.52
C TYR A 210 15.64 -6.08 8.63
N VAL A 211 14.55 -6.82 8.70
CA VAL A 211 13.20 -6.27 8.85
C VAL A 211 13.07 -5.48 10.16
N LEU A 212 13.56 -6.04 11.27
CA LEU A 212 13.55 -5.37 12.58
C LEU A 212 14.37 -4.08 12.57
N ARG A 213 15.59 -4.11 12.04
CA ARG A 213 16.44 -2.90 11.91
C ARG A 213 15.79 -1.85 11.00
N SER A 214 15.18 -2.27 9.88
CA SER A 214 14.50 -1.35 8.96
C SER A 214 13.31 -0.68 9.63
N LYS A 215 12.53 -1.41 10.40
CA LYS A 215 11.40 -0.89 11.19
C LYS A 215 11.89 0.10 12.25
N GLN A 216 12.87 -0.30 13.05
CA GLN A 216 13.45 0.56 14.08
C GLN A 216 14.01 1.86 13.51
N THR A 217 14.81 1.78 12.44
CA THR A 217 15.34 2.98 11.75
C THR A 217 14.21 3.88 11.26
N ASN A 218 13.16 3.29 10.65
CA ASN A 218 12.01 4.06 10.19
C ASN A 218 11.31 4.80 11.33
N ASP A 219 11.13 4.16 12.46
CA ASP A 219 10.42 4.75 13.61
C ASP A 219 11.27 5.85 14.29
N GLU A 220 12.55 5.61 14.51
CA GLU A 220 13.48 6.60 15.06
C GLU A 220 13.57 7.84 14.16
N GLU A 221 13.77 7.63 12.87
CA GLU A 221 13.93 8.72 11.91
C GLU A 221 12.62 9.46 11.64
N LYS A 222 11.49 8.79 11.72
CA LYS A 222 10.17 9.42 11.66
C LYS A 222 9.96 10.41 12.80
N HIS A 223 10.35 10.04 14.03
CA HIS A 223 10.27 10.93 15.18
C HIS A 223 11.24 12.14 15.06
N HIS A 224 12.47 11.92 14.56
CA HIS A 224 13.40 13.00 14.28
C HIS A 224 12.85 13.98 13.25
N LEU A 225 12.27 13.47 12.15
CA LEU A 225 11.64 14.29 11.11
C LEU A 225 10.46 15.10 11.67
N TYR A 226 9.57 14.49 12.45
CA TYR A 226 8.43 15.20 13.06
C TYR A 226 8.89 16.39 13.91
N LYS A 227 9.93 16.19 14.74
CA LYS A 227 10.49 17.26 15.55
C LYS A 227 11.08 18.39 14.70
N ALA A 228 11.90 18.06 13.70
CA ALA A 228 12.52 19.04 12.82
C ALA A 228 11.49 19.81 11.97
N LEU A 229 10.46 19.13 11.47
CA LEU A 229 9.38 19.77 10.71
C LEU A 229 8.57 20.74 11.59
N ALA A 230 8.32 20.38 12.85
CA ALA A 230 7.66 21.28 13.80
C ALA A 230 8.50 22.53 14.09
N GLU A 231 9.84 22.41 14.23
CA GLU A 231 10.76 23.53 14.40
C GLU A 231 10.75 24.47 13.17
N LEU A 232 10.56 23.92 11.96
CA LEU A 232 10.42 24.68 10.72
C LEU A 232 8.98 25.21 10.48
N SER A 233 8.04 24.94 11.38
CA SER A 233 6.61 25.26 11.20
C SER A 233 6.01 24.66 9.91
N VAL A 234 6.50 23.50 9.47
CA VAL A 234 5.97 22.74 8.35
C VAL A 234 4.95 21.74 8.87
N ASP A 235 3.71 21.86 8.39
CA ASP A 235 2.64 20.94 8.73
C ASP A 235 2.82 19.58 8.05
N TYR A 236 2.41 18.50 8.73
CA TYR A 236 2.53 17.14 8.22
C TYR A 236 1.40 16.24 8.70
N VAL A 237 1.18 15.16 7.99
CA VAL A 237 0.23 14.11 8.38
C VAL A 237 0.99 12.99 9.08
N PRO A 238 0.66 12.65 10.35
CA PRO A 238 1.23 11.50 11.04
C PRO A 238 1.04 10.22 10.21
N SER A 239 2.12 9.46 10.04
CA SER A 239 2.16 8.33 9.09
C SER A 239 2.49 7.01 9.78
N GLU A 240 1.80 5.96 9.35
CA GLU A 240 2.09 4.57 9.72
C GLU A 240 3.00 3.87 8.67
N GLY A 241 3.37 4.55 7.59
CA GLY A 241 4.26 4.02 6.56
C GLY A 241 5.73 4.43 6.72
N ASN A 242 6.50 4.21 5.65
CA ASN A 242 7.89 4.67 5.55
C ASN A 242 8.03 5.99 4.79
N PHE A 243 7.03 6.84 4.86
CA PHE A 243 6.99 8.16 4.23
C PHE A 243 6.10 9.08 5.06
N ILE A 244 6.23 10.38 4.85
CA ILE A 244 5.44 11.42 5.50
C ILE A 244 4.87 12.33 4.41
N MET A 245 3.59 12.67 4.50
CA MET A 245 2.96 13.72 3.71
C MET A 245 3.19 15.07 4.40
N LEU A 246 3.83 16.00 3.70
CA LEU A 246 4.10 17.35 4.16
C LEU A 246 3.15 18.33 3.47
N ASN A 247 2.52 19.21 4.26
CA ASN A 247 1.68 20.29 3.75
C ASN A 247 2.47 21.59 3.78
N LEU A 248 2.57 22.24 2.63
CA LEU A 248 3.39 23.41 2.42
C LEU A 248 2.49 24.64 2.18
N SER A 249 3.02 25.82 2.46
CA SER A 249 2.34 27.09 2.16
C SER A 249 2.30 27.45 0.67
N CYS A 250 3.04 26.69 -0.16
CA CYS A 250 3.17 26.91 -1.60
C CYS A 250 3.05 25.60 -2.38
N SER A 251 3.13 25.67 -3.71
CA SER A 251 3.01 24.50 -4.58
C SER A 251 4.03 23.41 -4.26
N GLY A 252 3.54 22.18 -4.03
CA GLY A 252 4.39 21.00 -3.83
C GLY A 252 5.28 20.68 -5.02
N GLU A 253 4.83 21.00 -6.25
CA GLU A 253 5.64 20.83 -7.46
C GLU A 253 6.83 21.80 -7.50
N VAL A 254 6.62 23.06 -7.09
CA VAL A 254 7.70 24.06 -7.02
C VAL A 254 8.75 23.65 -5.99
N ILE A 255 8.33 23.21 -4.80
CA ILE A 255 9.27 22.76 -3.76
C ILE A 255 9.99 21.49 -4.22
N ALA A 256 9.29 20.53 -4.80
CA ALA A 256 9.93 19.31 -5.32
C ALA A 256 10.98 19.62 -6.39
N GLN A 257 10.73 20.60 -7.28
CA GLN A 257 11.68 21.04 -8.30
C GLN A 257 12.91 21.70 -7.65
N LYS A 258 12.73 22.63 -6.69
CA LYS A 258 13.83 23.28 -5.96
C LYS A 258 14.70 22.26 -5.20
N LEU A 259 14.06 21.25 -4.56
CA LEU A 259 14.77 20.16 -3.88
C LEU A 259 15.55 19.28 -4.89
N LEU A 260 14.95 18.98 -6.05
CA LEU A 260 15.60 18.19 -7.11
C LEU A 260 16.88 18.88 -7.62
N GLU A 261 16.87 20.18 -7.80
CA GLU A 261 18.06 21.00 -8.17
C GLU A 261 19.19 20.91 -7.14
N LYS A 262 18.85 20.59 -5.88
CA LYS A 262 19.81 20.32 -4.79
C LYS A 262 20.13 18.83 -4.62
N GLY A 263 19.66 17.98 -5.55
CA GLY A 263 19.88 16.53 -5.53
C GLY A 263 19.05 15.77 -4.50
N ILE A 264 17.88 16.30 -4.11
CA ILE A 264 16.93 15.66 -3.21
C ILE A 264 15.63 15.39 -3.96
N ILE A 265 15.19 14.14 -3.97
CA ILE A 265 13.99 13.71 -4.68
C ILE A 265 12.86 13.46 -3.69
N VAL A 266 11.79 14.26 -3.79
CA VAL A 266 10.51 14.02 -3.11
C VAL A 266 9.39 13.84 -4.14
N ARG A 267 8.24 13.32 -3.73
CA ARG A 267 7.12 13.11 -4.63
C ARG A 267 6.07 14.21 -4.47
N PRO A 268 5.87 15.11 -5.45
CA PRO A 268 4.70 15.98 -5.44
C PRO A 268 3.45 15.11 -5.60
N ILE A 269 2.38 15.46 -4.88
CA ILE A 269 1.15 14.67 -4.81
C ILE A 269 -0.09 15.44 -5.29
N THR A 270 0.12 16.40 -6.18
CA THR A 270 -0.94 17.18 -6.86
C THR A 270 -1.98 16.25 -7.51
N GLY A 271 -1.53 15.15 -8.15
CA GLY A 271 -2.42 14.19 -8.80
C GLY A 271 -3.31 13.40 -7.84
N TYR A 272 -3.11 13.53 -6.52
CA TYR A 272 -3.94 12.95 -5.46
C TYR A 272 -4.88 13.98 -4.80
N GLY A 273 -4.99 15.19 -5.34
CA GLY A 273 -5.83 16.26 -4.80
C GLY A 273 -5.13 17.18 -3.79
N PHE A 274 -3.81 17.03 -3.60
CA PHE A 274 -3.01 17.82 -2.66
C PHE A 274 -1.96 18.67 -3.38
N PRO A 275 -2.35 19.81 -4.00
CA PRO A 275 -1.44 20.61 -4.84
C PRO A 275 -0.28 21.26 -4.07
N ASN A 276 -0.47 21.52 -2.78
CA ASN A 276 0.53 22.13 -1.90
C ASN A 276 1.27 21.10 -1.04
N SER A 277 1.28 19.84 -1.43
CA SER A 277 1.88 18.81 -0.60
C SER A 277 2.91 17.98 -1.36
N VAL A 278 3.87 17.47 -0.63
CA VAL A 278 4.85 16.50 -1.11
C VAL A 278 4.86 15.28 -0.19
N ARG A 279 5.19 14.12 -0.75
CA ARG A 279 5.46 12.91 0.03
C ARG A 279 6.97 12.70 0.12
N LEU A 280 7.49 12.76 1.34
CA LEU A 280 8.87 12.46 1.71
C LEU A 280 8.99 10.98 2.09
N THR A 281 9.90 10.23 1.48
CA THR A 281 10.28 8.90 1.98
C THR A 281 11.25 9.08 3.15
N ILE A 282 11.02 8.38 4.26
CA ILE A 282 11.90 8.38 5.42
C ILE A 282 13.21 7.67 5.02
N GLY A 283 14.32 8.37 5.14
CA GLY A 283 15.65 7.87 4.80
C GLY A 283 16.48 7.54 6.04
N THR A 284 17.81 7.46 5.85
CA THR A 284 18.77 7.42 6.96
C THR A 284 18.87 8.78 7.63
N ASN A 285 19.43 8.83 8.84
CA ASN A 285 19.66 10.08 9.58
C ASN A 285 20.37 11.15 8.74
N GLU A 286 21.44 10.78 8.02
CA GLU A 286 22.17 11.69 7.15
C GLU A 286 21.30 12.25 6.02
N GLN A 287 20.50 11.39 5.39
CA GLN A 287 19.59 11.79 4.30
C GLN A 287 18.49 12.73 4.80
N ASN A 288 17.90 12.41 5.95
CA ASN A 288 16.82 13.19 6.54
C ASN A 288 17.34 14.56 7.03
N ARG A 289 18.52 14.61 7.66
CA ARG A 289 19.15 15.86 8.05
C ARG A 289 19.42 16.76 6.85
N ARG A 290 20.03 16.22 5.78
CA ARG A 290 20.26 16.95 4.53
C ARG A 290 18.96 17.50 3.94
N PHE A 291 17.87 16.69 3.97
CA PHE A 291 16.56 17.15 3.52
C PHE A 291 16.07 18.34 4.34
N ILE A 292 16.12 18.28 5.66
CA ILE A 292 15.64 19.35 6.57
C ILE A 292 16.44 20.64 6.38
N GLU A 293 17.79 20.55 6.33
CA GLU A 293 18.67 21.70 6.07
C GLU A 293 18.30 22.36 4.72
N THR A 294 18.17 21.57 3.67
CA THR A 294 17.84 22.10 2.32
C THR A 294 16.42 22.67 2.25
N LEU A 295 15.45 22.03 2.92
CA LEU A 295 14.09 22.54 2.97
C LEU A 295 14.03 23.90 3.70
N SER A 296 14.75 24.04 4.82
CA SER A 296 14.87 25.29 5.56
C SER A 296 15.38 26.43 4.66
N ASP A 297 16.49 26.19 3.96
CA ASP A 297 17.06 27.19 3.02
C ASP A 297 16.05 27.60 1.93
N ILE A 298 15.27 26.64 1.40
CA ILE A 298 14.29 26.92 0.35
C ILE A 298 13.12 27.75 0.88
N LEU A 299 12.66 27.48 2.11
CA LEU A 299 11.55 28.18 2.73
C LEU A 299 11.90 29.59 3.20
N GLU A 300 13.14 29.83 3.66
CA GLU A 300 13.64 31.17 4.05
C GLU A 300 13.80 32.12 2.86
N ILE A 301 14.02 31.60 1.65
CA ILE A 301 14.18 32.37 0.41
C ILE A 301 12.85 32.60 -0.30
N SER A 302 11.80 31.91 0.11
CA SER A 302 10.48 31.93 -0.55
C SER A 302 9.49 32.84 0.13
#